data_8ce9028334b61817ccc883229d3b0e5a
#
_entry.id   8ce9028334b61817ccc883229d3b0e5a
#
_cell.length_a   1.000
_cell.length_b   1.000
_cell.length_c   1.000
_cell.angle_alpha   90.00
_cell.angle_beta   90.00
_cell.angle_gamma   90.00
#
_symmetry.space_group_name_H-M   'P 1'
#
loop_
_entity.id
_entity.type
_entity.pdbx_description
1 polymer ?
#
loop_
_entity_poly.entity_id
_entity_poly.type
_entity_poly.pdbx_seq_one_letter_code
_entity_poly.pdbx_strand_id
1 'polypeptide(L)'
;MRDKVFNDFTAPILTQLDKMGLKYRILARVKSIYSIWNKMQTKHVPFEEIYDLLAVRIIFEPRNVEEELNDCFDIYVSISKIYKPHPDRLRDWVSHPKANGYQALHVTLMGNNGQWIE
;
A
#
# COMPACT_ATOMS: atom_id res chain seq x y z
N MET A 1 5.51 -8.19 -17.57
CA MET A 1 6.45 -8.04 -16.45
C MET A 1 5.82 -7.34 -15.26
N ARG A 2 5.16 -6.19 -15.46
CA ARG A 2 4.47 -5.47 -14.39
C ARG A 2 3.35 -6.30 -13.75
N ASP A 3 2.57 -7.01 -14.57
CA ASP A 3 1.46 -7.82 -14.10
C ASP A 3 1.94 -8.98 -13.24
N LYS A 4 3.09 -9.57 -13.59
CA LYS A 4 3.67 -10.64 -12.79
C LYS A 4 4.12 -10.14 -11.42
N VAL A 5 4.81 -9.00 -11.38
CA VAL A 5 5.26 -8.39 -10.11
C VAL A 5 4.05 -8.07 -9.23
N PHE A 6 3.02 -7.46 -9.81
CA PHE A 6 1.79 -7.14 -9.10
C PHE A 6 1.12 -8.41 -8.57
N ASN A 7 0.95 -9.42 -9.42
CA ASN A 7 0.27 -10.65 -9.04
C ASN A 7 1.04 -11.42 -7.97
N ASP A 8 2.36 -11.52 -8.09
CA ASP A 8 3.20 -12.20 -7.11
C ASP A 8 3.15 -11.48 -5.75
N PHE A 9 3.18 -10.14 -5.77
CA PHE A 9 3.12 -9.37 -4.56
C PHE A 9 1.76 -9.46 -3.88
N THR A 10 0.68 -9.38 -4.63
CA THR A 10 -0.68 -9.31 -4.08
C THR A 10 -1.28 -10.67 -3.73
N ALA A 11 -0.81 -11.76 -4.33
CA ALA A 11 -1.40 -13.08 -4.10
C ALA A 11 -1.52 -13.47 -2.62
N PRO A 12 -0.47 -13.37 -1.80
CA PRO A 12 -0.61 -13.68 -0.37
C PRO A 12 -1.50 -12.69 0.38
N ILE A 13 -1.55 -11.44 -0.07
CA ILE A 13 -2.44 -10.41 0.50
C ILE A 13 -3.90 -10.80 0.24
N LEU A 14 -4.23 -11.18 -1.00
CA LEU A 14 -5.59 -11.58 -1.36
C LEU A 14 -6.03 -12.80 -0.56
N THR A 15 -5.15 -13.78 -0.40
CA THR A 15 -5.43 -14.96 0.42
C THR A 15 -5.80 -14.55 1.85
N GLN A 16 -5.07 -13.61 2.42
CA GLN A 16 -5.33 -13.16 3.78
C GLN A 16 -6.64 -12.37 3.89
N LEU A 17 -6.92 -11.49 2.93
CA LEU A 17 -8.18 -10.73 2.90
C LEU A 17 -9.39 -11.66 2.75
N ASP A 18 -9.27 -12.70 1.93
CA ASP A 18 -10.33 -13.71 1.77
C ASP A 18 -10.58 -14.45 3.08
N LYS A 19 -9.54 -14.78 3.82
CA LYS A 19 -9.67 -15.41 5.15
C LYS A 19 -10.36 -14.53 6.15
N MET A 20 -10.20 -13.21 6.04
CA MET A 20 -10.84 -12.23 6.91
C MET A 20 -12.34 -12.05 6.57
N GLY A 21 -12.76 -12.56 5.41
CA GLY A 21 -14.15 -12.45 4.97
C GLY A 21 -14.57 -11.05 4.52
N LEU A 22 -13.61 -10.20 4.23
CA LEU A 22 -13.89 -8.83 3.80
C LEU A 22 -14.20 -8.77 2.30
N LYS A 23 -15.11 -7.89 1.92
CA LYS A 23 -15.33 -7.50 0.53
C LYS A 23 -14.33 -6.40 0.20
N TYR A 24 -13.60 -6.56 -0.90
CA TYR A 24 -12.54 -5.62 -1.25
C TYR A 24 -12.35 -5.53 -2.75
N ARG A 25 -11.66 -4.47 -3.17
CA ARG A 25 -11.12 -4.31 -4.51
C ARG A 25 -9.64 -3.97 -4.39
N ILE A 26 -8.83 -4.49 -5.30
CA ILE A 26 -7.41 -4.18 -5.37
C ILE A 26 -7.14 -3.43 -6.67
N LEU A 27 -6.39 -2.34 -6.56
CA LEU A 27 -6.00 -1.52 -7.69
C LEU A 27 -4.48 -1.36 -7.68
N ALA A 28 -3.88 -1.42 -8.86
CA ALA A 28 -2.45 -1.20 -9.02
C ALA A 28 -2.20 0.08 -9.78
N ARG A 29 -1.13 0.77 -9.41
CA ARG A 29 -0.63 1.92 -10.14
C ARG A 29 0.88 1.83 -10.23
N VAL A 30 1.40 1.93 -11.46
CA VAL A 30 2.84 2.01 -11.72
C VAL A 30 3.14 3.42 -12.17
N LYS A 31 4.13 4.06 -11.54
CA LYS A 31 4.55 5.40 -11.92
C LYS A 31 5.15 5.38 -13.31
N SER A 32 4.86 6.42 -14.10
CA SER A 32 5.44 6.57 -15.42
C SER A 32 6.94 6.89 -15.31
N ILE A 33 7.69 6.55 -16.35
CA ILE A 33 9.12 6.88 -16.43
C ILE A 33 9.31 8.39 -16.32
N TYR A 34 8.45 9.18 -16.95
CA TYR A 34 8.50 10.63 -16.86
C TYR A 34 8.32 11.12 -15.42
N SER A 35 7.35 10.60 -14.70
CA SER A 35 7.10 11.00 -13.30
C SER A 35 8.27 10.65 -12.41
N ILE A 36 8.90 9.49 -12.61
CA ILE A 36 10.09 9.06 -11.87
C ILE A 36 11.25 10.00 -12.16
N TRP A 37 11.51 10.26 -13.44
CA TRP A 37 12.59 11.14 -13.87
C TRP A 37 12.42 12.55 -13.29
N ASN A 38 11.20 13.09 -13.38
CA ASN A 38 10.90 14.42 -12.86
C ASN A 38 11.15 14.49 -11.35
N LYS A 39 10.76 13.45 -10.61
CA LYS A 39 10.99 13.39 -9.17
C LYS A 39 12.48 13.34 -8.83
N MET A 40 13.28 12.61 -9.60
CA MET A 40 14.73 12.59 -9.43
C MET A 40 15.34 13.98 -9.66
N GLN A 41 14.88 14.70 -10.68
CA GLN A 41 15.39 16.02 -11.01
C GLN A 41 14.96 17.10 -10.02
N THR A 42 13.69 17.11 -9.64
CA THR A 42 13.15 18.17 -8.76
C THR A 42 13.55 18.00 -7.31
N LYS A 43 13.70 16.77 -6.84
CA LYS A 43 14.06 16.47 -5.45
C LYS A 43 15.52 16.11 -5.26
N HIS A 44 16.28 16.04 -6.36
CA HIS A 44 17.70 15.68 -6.34
C HIS A 44 17.98 14.37 -5.62
N VAL A 45 17.12 13.36 -5.86
CA VAL A 45 17.26 12.04 -5.25
C VAL A 45 17.58 10.99 -6.31
N PRO A 46 18.39 9.98 -5.97
CA PRO A 46 18.66 8.88 -6.89
C PRO A 46 17.44 7.96 -7.03
N PHE A 47 17.45 7.15 -8.09
CA PHE A 47 16.36 6.22 -8.39
C PHE A 47 16.04 5.32 -7.20
N GLU A 48 17.04 4.87 -6.46
CA GLU A 48 16.88 3.97 -5.32
C GLU A 48 16.07 4.57 -4.18
N GLU A 49 15.96 5.89 -4.12
CA GLU A 49 15.20 6.58 -3.08
C GLU A 49 13.76 6.89 -3.50
N ILE A 50 13.32 6.40 -4.66
CA ILE A 50 11.93 6.54 -5.10
C ILE A 50 11.17 5.31 -4.67
N TYR A 51 10.34 5.47 -3.62
CA TYR A 51 9.65 4.36 -2.95
C TYR A 51 8.34 3.95 -3.61
N ASP A 52 7.75 4.80 -4.43
CA ASP A 52 6.40 4.59 -4.95
C ASP A 52 6.36 4.25 -6.44
N LEU A 53 7.32 3.43 -6.90
CA LEU A 53 7.34 2.92 -8.27
C LEU A 53 6.12 2.07 -8.58
N LEU A 54 5.76 1.20 -7.66
CA LEU A 54 4.54 0.42 -7.70
C LEU A 54 3.72 0.78 -6.47
N ALA A 55 2.48 1.17 -6.69
CA ALA A 55 1.53 1.42 -5.62
C ALA A 55 0.37 0.44 -5.75
N VAL A 56 -0.07 -0.08 -4.61
CA VAL A 56 -1.22 -0.99 -4.52
C VAL A 56 -2.22 -0.36 -3.58
N ARG A 57 -3.47 -0.28 -4.00
CA ARG A 57 -4.55 0.25 -3.17
C ARG A 57 -5.58 -0.85 -2.91
N ILE A 58 -5.89 -1.04 -1.65
CA ILE A 58 -6.95 -1.94 -1.20
C ILE A 58 -8.12 -1.08 -0.74
N ILE A 59 -9.25 -1.23 -1.40
CA ILE A 59 -10.50 -0.57 -1.02
C ILE A 59 -11.40 -1.67 -0.47
N PHE A 60 -11.79 -1.55 0.80
CA PHE A 60 -12.57 -2.59 1.45
C PHE A 60 -13.84 -2.03 2.08
N GLU A 61 -14.83 -2.92 2.25
CA GLU A 61 -16.04 -2.62 3.02
C GLU A 61 -15.82 -3.13 4.45
N PRO A 62 -15.95 -2.28 5.48
CA PRO A 62 -15.84 -2.74 6.86
C PRO A 62 -17.02 -3.68 7.20
N ARG A 63 -16.80 -4.57 8.18
CA ARG A 63 -17.85 -5.49 8.65
C ARG A 63 -19.08 -4.71 9.14
N ASN A 64 -18.83 -3.56 9.76
CA ASN A 64 -19.85 -2.55 10.05
C ASN A 64 -19.14 -1.21 10.26
N VAL A 65 -19.91 -0.12 10.34
CA VAL A 65 -19.35 1.23 10.44
C VAL A 65 -18.44 1.39 11.65
N GLU A 66 -18.78 0.76 12.77
CA GLU A 66 -18.05 0.87 14.02
C GLU A 66 -16.73 0.10 13.98
N GLU A 67 -16.60 -0.86 13.09
CA GLU A 67 -15.41 -1.70 12.92
C GLU A 67 -14.44 -1.19 11.85
N GLU A 68 -14.74 -0.07 11.22
CA GLU A 68 -13.95 0.44 10.09
C GLU A 68 -12.47 0.63 10.47
N LEU A 69 -12.21 1.28 11.60
CA LEU A 69 -10.84 1.50 12.06
C LEU A 69 -10.16 0.19 12.41
N ASN A 70 -10.84 -0.68 13.14
CA ASN A 70 -10.30 -1.97 13.53
C ASN A 70 -10.01 -2.84 12.31
N ASP A 71 -10.93 -2.89 11.34
CA ASP A 71 -10.72 -3.66 10.12
C ASP A 71 -9.53 -3.14 9.31
N CYS A 72 -9.37 -1.82 9.24
CA CYS A 72 -8.24 -1.21 8.54
C CYS A 72 -6.90 -1.65 9.17
N PHE A 73 -6.79 -1.57 10.50
CA PHE A 73 -5.57 -1.96 11.18
C PHE A 73 -5.37 -3.47 11.21
N ASP A 74 -6.43 -4.27 11.20
CA ASP A 74 -6.32 -5.73 11.04
C ASP A 74 -5.69 -6.09 9.70
N ILE A 75 -6.09 -5.40 8.63
CA ILE A 75 -5.48 -5.58 7.31
C ILE A 75 -4.00 -5.20 7.36
N TYR A 76 -3.68 -4.06 7.95
CA TYR A 76 -2.30 -3.60 8.09
C TYR A 76 -1.44 -4.62 8.84
N VAL A 77 -1.91 -5.10 9.99
CA VAL A 77 -1.17 -6.08 10.79
C VAL A 77 -0.96 -7.37 9.99
N SER A 78 -1.98 -7.85 9.28
CA SER A 78 -1.90 -9.06 8.48
C SER A 78 -0.87 -8.92 7.35
N ILE A 79 -0.86 -7.79 6.67
CA ILE A 79 0.10 -7.51 5.59
C ILE A 79 1.51 -7.38 6.15
N SER A 80 1.67 -6.76 7.31
CA SER A 80 2.98 -6.59 7.96
C SER A 80 3.62 -7.90 8.37
N LYS A 81 2.83 -8.96 8.55
CA LYS A 81 3.34 -10.30 8.81
C LYS A 81 3.86 -10.97 7.54
N ILE A 82 3.39 -10.55 6.37
CA ILE A 82 3.79 -11.08 5.07
C ILE A 82 5.02 -10.33 4.54
N TYR A 83 4.98 -9.01 4.61
CA TYR A 83 6.03 -8.13 4.08
C TYR A 83 6.50 -7.16 5.15
N LYS A 84 7.81 -6.91 5.20
CA LYS A 84 8.39 -6.01 6.18
C LYS A 84 8.02 -4.56 5.87
N PRO A 85 7.36 -3.84 6.79
CA PRO A 85 7.06 -2.43 6.59
C PRO A 85 8.28 -1.53 6.81
N HIS A 86 8.32 -0.42 6.07
CA HIS A 86 9.31 0.62 6.28
C HIS A 86 8.95 1.39 7.55
N PRO A 87 9.84 1.49 8.54
CA PRO A 87 9.49 2.04 9.85
C PRO A 87 9.07 3.51 9.84
N ASP A 88 9.54 4.30 8.88
CA ASP A 88 9.35 5.74 8.85
C ASP A 88 8.32 6.21 7.82
N ARG A 89 7.61 5.25 7.18
CA ARG A 89 6.74 5.57 6.04
C ARG A 89 5.26 5.28 6.29
N LEU A 90 4.88 5.03 7.53
CA LEU A 90 3.46 4.86 7.88
C LEU A 90 2.77 6.22 7.93
N ARG A 91 1.63 6.34 7.25
CA ARG A 91 0.78 7.55 7.28
C ARG A 91 -0.64 7.12 7.66
N ASP A 92 -1.06 7.52 8.85
CA ASP A 92 -2.37 7.14 9.39
C ASP A 92 -3.37 8.29 9.22
N TRP A 93 -4.13 8.21 8.13
CA TRP A 93 -5.22 9.15 7.86
C TRP A 93 -6.59 8.54 8.17
N VAL A 94 -6.64 7.41 8.90
CA VAL A 94 -7.89 6.80 9.37
C VAL A 94 -8.20 7.30 10.78
N SER A 95 -7.24 7.17 11.71
CA SER A 95 -7.38 7.68 13.08
C SER A 95 -7.43 9.20 13.10
N HIS A 96 -6.69 9.84 12.19
CA HIS A 96 -6.57 11.29 12.08
C HIS A 96 -6.78 11.71 10.62
N PRO A 97 -8.04 11.79 10.15
CA PRO A 97 -8.33 12.17 8.77
C PRO A 97 -7.73 13.54 8.40
N LYS A 98 -7.37 13.69 7.13
CA LYS A 98 -6.92 15.00 6.62
C LYS A 98 -8.05 16.03 6.73
N ALA A 99 -7.68 17.31 6.70
CA ALA A 99 -8.64 18.41 6.82
C ALA A 99 -9.76 18.35 5.77
N ASN A 100 -9.49 17.77 4.59
CA ASN A 100 -10.47 17.60 3.51
C ASN A 100 -11.33 16.33 3.67
N GLY A 101 -11.20 15.60 4.77
CA GLY A 101 -11.95 14.37 5.03
C GLY A 101 -11.33 13.09 4.46
N TYR A 102 -10.18 13.16 3.81
CA TYR A 102 -9.51 11.98 3.26
C TYR A 102 -9.11 11.01 4.37
N GLN A 103 -9.46 9.74 4.20
CA GLN A 103 -9.18 8.66 5.14
C GLN A 103 -8.49 7.51 4.43
N ALA A 104 -7.29 7.16 4.86
CA ALA A 104 -6.56 6.01 4.36
C ALA A 104 -5.38 5.70 5.29
N LEU A 105 -4.92 4.46 5.24
CA LEU A 105 -3.69 4.04 5.89
C LEU A 105 -2.68 3.76 4.79
N HIS A 106 -1.57 4.50 4.78
CA HIS A 106 -0.50 4.32 3.80
C HIS A 106 0.68 3.65 4.46
N VAL A 107 1.19 2.60 3.83
CA VAL A 107 2.36 1.87 4.32
C VAL A 107 3.27 1.55 3.14
N THR A 108 4.56 1.54 3.38
CA THR A 108 5.56 1.12 2.40
C THR A 108 6.13 -0.22 2.84
N LEU A 109 6.09 -1.20 1.96
CA LEU A 109 6.48 -2.57 2.24
C LEU A 109 7.64 -3.00 1.36
N MET A 110 8.50 -3.88 1.89
CA MET A 110 9.57 -4.49 1.12
C MET A 110 9.02 -5.71 0.37
N GLY A 111 9.00 -5.64 -0.96
CA GLY A 111 8.65 -6.78 -1.80
C GLY A 111 9.77 -7.82 -1.85
N ASN A 112 9.44 -9.01 -2.36
CA ASN A 112 10.39 -10.14 -2.41
C ASN A 112 11.62 -9.88 -3.28
N ASN A 113 11.52 -8.94 -4.20
CA ASN A 113 12.62 -8.56 -5.09
C ASN A 113 13.49 -7.42 -4.50
N GLY A 114 13.30 -7.07 -3.23
CA GLY A 114 14.06 -6.00 -2.58
C GLY A 114 13.58 -4.60 -2.92
N GLN A 115 12.43 -4.46 -3.55
CA GLN A 115 11.86 -3.18 -3.95
C GLN A 115 10.80 -2.72 -2.95
N TRP A 116 10.81 -1.42 -2.62
CA TRP A 116 9.75 -0.84 -1.80
C TRP A 116 8.47 -0.65 -2.61
N ILE A 117 7.33 -1.02 -2.00
CA ILE A 117 6.00 -0.91 -2.61
C ILE A 117 5.07 -0.19 -1.63
N GLU A 118 4.44 0.87 -2.11
CA GLU A 118 3.46 1.61 -1.30
C GLU A 118 2.07 1.00 -1.39
#